data_dcad63c6df68c47ff8d0574940eaa29e
#
_entry.id   dcad63c6df68c47ff8d0574940eaa29e
#
_cell.length_a   1.000
_cell.length_b   1.000
_cell.length_c   1.000
_cell.angle_alpha   90.00
_cell.angle_beta   90.00
_cell.angle_gamma   90.00
#
_symmetry.space_group_name_H-M   'P 1'
#
loop_
_entity.id
_entity.type
_entity.pdbx_description
1 polymer ?
#
loop_
_entity_poly.entity_id
_entity_poly.type
_entity_poly.pdbx_seq_one_letter_code
_entity_poly.pdbx_strand_id
1 'polypeptide(L)'
;MTLRVGTRPLSLSSNDTQISELEFVKPETQNTAGPLAGIKVVDVSSAVAGPWVSSWLAEQGADVIFIEKVGVPDVMRLTGAVSGDQSGCWVHMHRNKRGMDLDIRSDEGREVLTRLVVDADVFIQNFRPGVVERLRIDYSSLAKINPDLVYLSVSGFGSDGPYADRPVYDPIIQALSGMTEAQNGTYVKAVVADKTTAMAGANAVLAALLARANGAGGQHVEIALLDTMLHWMWLEVFWNESVPDAEPTPTYSEWYEPWDTADGQIAANWVNFGQYKGACQALGRPDLAEDPRFATRDARLRNADAQRTEFAAILKPMTTVDAISALEAADVPCARVLSREEVFTDPQVLHNRIIVDETHPTAGRTRTVKPPARFSSTPTALRRHSPGKGEHTDEILRELGFGDHDIQRLRVDDVVA
;
A
#
# COMPACT_ATOMS: atom_id res chain seq x y z
N MET A 1 27.89 -18.67 -34.16
CA MET A 1 26.69 -18.69 -35.01
C MET A 1 26.18 -17.25 -35.06
N THR A 2 26.52 -16.54 -36.13
CA THR A 2 26.43 -15.08 -36.27
C THR A 2 25.14 -14.74 -37.01
N LEU A 3 24.20 -14.06 -36.38
CA LEU A 3 22.98 -13.53 -37.02
C LEU A 3 23.28 -12.18 -37.68
N ARG A 4 23.16 -12.10 -38.98
CA ARG A 4 23.20 -10.88 -39.76
C ARG A 4 21.83 -10.19 -39.72
N VAL A 5 21.79 -8.93 -39.32
CA VAL A 5 20.64 -8.04 -39.44
C VAL A 5 20.73 -7.34 -40.80
N GLY A 6 19.78 -7.59 -41.68
CA GLY A 6 19.65 -6.91 -42.95
C GLY A 6 18.76 -5.69 -42.81
N THR A 7 19.31 -4.52 -43.08
CA THR A 7 18.56 -3.25 -43.21
C THR A 7 18.03 -3.12 -44.65
N ARG A 8 16.71 -2.96 -44.79
CA ARG A 8 16.10 -2.46 -46.04
C ARG A 8 15.55 -1.03 -45.77
N PRO A 9 15.77 -0.06 -46.64
CA PRO A 9 15.17 1.27 -46.54
C PRO A 9 13.69 1.23 -46.97
N LEU A 10 12.81 1.83 -46.17
CA LEU A 10 11.42 2.06 -46.53
C LEU A 10 11.31 3.35 -47.30
N SER A 11 10.85 3.27 -48.53
CA SER A 11 10.43 4.40 -49.36
C SER A 11 9.01 4.84 -48.95
N LEU A 12 8.83 6.09 -48.59
CA LEU A 12 7.53 6.70 -48.37
C LEU A 12 6.88 7.00 -49.73
N SER A 13 5.75 6.41 -50.06
CA SER A 13 4.83 6.85 -51.09
C SER A 13 3.52 7.29 -50.39
N SER A 14 3.13 8.53 -50.66
CA SER A 14 1.84 9.10 -50.31
C SER A 14 0.72 8.34 -51.02
N ASN A 15 -0.24 7.80 -50.28
CA ASN A 15 -1.64 7.70 -50.73
C ASN A 15 -2.56 7.40 -49.54
N ASP A 16 -3.62 8.14 -49.49
CA ASP A 16 -4.79 7.95 -48.63
C ASP A 16 -5.28 6.54 -48.67
N THR A 17 -5.38 5.90 -47.50
CA THR A 17 -6.20 4.72 -47.38
C THR A 17 -6.73 4.57 -45.94
N GLN A 18 -8.01 4.77 -45.84
CA GLN A 18 -8.95 4.15 -44.90
C GLN A 18 -8.29 3.34 -43.78
N ILE A 19 -8.33 3.89 -42.60
CA ILE A 19 -8.25 3.09 -41.37
C ILE A 19 -9.56 2.29 -41.36
N SER A 20 -9.51 1.09 -41.96
CA SER A 20 -10.56 0.09 -41.78
C SER A 20 -10.68 -0.18 -40.29
N GLU A 21 -11.92 -0.10 -39.81
CA GLU A 21 -12.33 -0.48 -38.47
C GLU A 21 -11.63 -1.77 -38.05
N LEU A 22 -10.66 -1.64 -37.15
CA LEU A 22 -10.23 -2.78 -36.38
C LEU A 22 -11.47 -3.19 -35.58
N GLU A 23 -12.14 -4.24 -36.04
CA GLU A 23 -13.10 -4.94 -35.22
C GLU A 23 -12.38 -5.36 -33.95
N PHE A 24 -12.63 -4.60 -32.89
CA PHE A 24 -12.31 -5.07 -31.52
C PHE A 24 -13.14 -6.34 -31.33
N VAL A 25 -12.50 -7.48 -31.51
CA VAL A 25 -13.03 -8.75 -31.01
C VAL A 25 -13.33 -8.52 -29.54
N LYS A 26 -14.62 -8.43 -29.18
CA LYS A 26 -15.05 -8.38 -27.78
C LYS A 26 -14.42 -9.60 -27.12
N PRO A 27 -13.58 -9.43 -26.10
CA PRO A 27 -13.04 -10.59 -25.41
C PRO A 27 -14.24 -11.35 -24.83
N GLU A 28 -14.28 -12.63 -25.11
CA GLU A 28 -15.17 -13.59 -24.47
C GLU A 28 -15.07 -13.37 -22.96
N THR A 29 -16.22 -13.15 -22.33
CA THR A 29 -16.45 -12.99 -20.88
C THR A 29 -15.19 -12.62 -20.08
N GLN A 30 -14.93 -11.31 -19.91
CA GLN A 30 -13.87 -10.84 -19.03
C GLN A 30 -14.07 -11.48 -17.66
N ASN A 31 -13.07 -12.25 -17.21
CA ASN A 31 -13.04 -12.76 -15.85
C ASN A 31 -12.88 -11.57 -14.89
N THR A 32 -13.99 -11.05 -14.38
CA THR A 32 -14.03 -9.90 -13.47
C THR A 32 -13.57 -10.24 -12.05
N ALA A 33 -13.08 -11.46 -11.84
CA ALA A 33 -12.68 -11.95 -10.52
C ALA A 33 -11.30 -11.43 -10.05
N GLY A 34 -10.52 -10.77 -10.93
CA GLY A 34 -9.18 -10.25 -10.62
C GLY A 34 -8.05 -11.26 -10.90
N PRO A 35 -6.78 -10.78 -10.89
CA PRO A 35 -5.62 -11.61 -11.23
C PRO A 35 -5.32 -12.74 -10.24
N LEU A 36 -5.82 -12.65 -8.99
CA LEU A 36 -5.65 -13.67 -7.95
C LEU A 36 -6.91 -14.53 -7.76
N ALA A 37 -7.79 -14.58 -8.76
CA ALA A 37 -8.96 -15.46 -8.71
C ALA A 37 -8.54 -16.92 -8.46
N GLY A 38 -9.16 -17.56 -7.48
CA GLY A 38 -8.86 -18.93 -7.06
C GLY A 38 -7.80 -19.06 -5.98
N ILE A 39 -7.08 -17.99 -5.61
CA ILE A 39 -6.17 -17.97 -4.46
C ILE A 39 -6.98 -17.84 -3.18
N LYS A 40 -6.75 -18.74 -2.21
CA LYS A 40 -7.40 -18.79 -0.91
C LYS A 40 -6.46 -18.30 0.19
N VAL A 41 -6.89 -17.33 0.97
CA VAL A 41 -6.09 -16.71 2.03
C VAL A 41 -6.81 -16.86 3.37
N VAL A 42 -6.11 -17.37 4.37
CA VAL A 42 -6.53 -17.39 5.77
C VAL A 42 -5.74 -16.32 6.51
N ASP A 43 -6.42 -15.34 7.06
CA ASP A 43 -5.81 -14.20 7.77
C ASP A 43 -6.29 -14.19 9.22
N VAL A 44 -5.36 -14.47 10.15
CA VAL A 44 -5.57 -14.43 11.60
C VAL A 44 -4.89 -13.22 12.25
N SER A 45 -4.43 -12.29 11.44
CA SER A 45 -3.75 -11.07 11.91
C SER A 45 -4.74 -10.04 12.46
N SER A 46 -4.24 -8.97 13.04
CA SER A 46 -5.05 -7.90 13.63
C SER A 46 -4.46 -6.52 13.39
N ALA A 47 -5.22 -5.49 13.71
CA ALA A 47 -4.87 -4.08 13.52
C ALA A 47 -4.63 -3.70 12.05
N VAL A 48 -3.40 -3.32 11.63
CA VAL A 48 -3.18 -2.73 10.30
C VAL A 48 -2.26 -3.58 9.42
N ALA A 49 -1.02 -3.80 9.79
CA ALA A 49 0.00 -4.32 8.88
C ALA A 49 -0.39 -5.65 8.22
N GLY A 50 -0.77 -6.67 9.00
CA GLY A 50 -1.22 -7.97 8.47
C GLY A 50 -2.52 -7.88 7.68
N PRO A 51 -3.61 -7.32 8.26
CA PRO A 51 -4.88 -7.19 7.54
C PRO A 51 -4.80 -6.36 6.27
N TRP A 52 -3.86 -5.41 6.17
CA TRP A 52 -3.66 -4.66 4.95
C TRP A 52 -2.96 -5.47 3.84
N VAL A 53 -2.09 -6.45 4.20
CA VAL A 53 -1.57 -7.43 3.22
C VAL A 53 -2.73 -8.18 2.57
N SER A 54 -3.59 -8.79 3.38
CA SER A 54 -4.72 -9.55 2.85
C SER A 54 -5.74 -8.68 2.11
N SER A 55 -5.82 -7.38 2.41
CA SER A 55 -6.63 -6.42 1.65
C SER A 55 -6.13 -6.27 0.20
N TRP A 56 -4.81 -6.12 0.01
CA TRP A 56 -4.22 -6.08 -1.34
C TRP A 56 -4.52 -7.35 -2.14
N LEU A 57 -4.47 -8.52 -1.49
CA LEU A 57 -4.78 -9.80 -2.14
C LEU A 57 -6.28 -9.91 -2.46
N ALA A 58 -7.16 -9.52 -1.51
CA ALA A 58 -8.60 -9.51 -1.71
C ALA A 58 -9.04 -8.58 -2.84
N GLU A 59 -8.46 -7.37 -2.91
CA GLU A 59 -8.72 -6.41 -3.99
C GLU A 59 -8.31 -6.94 -5.36
N GLN A 60 -7.27 -7.78 -5.42
CA GLN A 60 -6.81 -8.44 -6.63
C GLN A 60 -7.55 -9.75 -6.95
N GLY A 61 -8.53 -10.15 -6.16
CA GLY A 61 -9.41 -11.28 -6.50
C GLY A 61 -9.28 -12.51 -5.62
N ALA A 62 -8.34 -12.55 -4.68
CA ALA A 62 -8.23 -13.67 -3.75
C ALA A 62 -9.50 -13.82 -2.88
N ASP A 63 -9.82 -15.04 -2.51
CA ASP A 63 -10.84 -15.36 -1.50
C ASP A 63 -10.17 -15.31 -0.12
N VAL A 64 -10.44 -14.25 0.62
CA VAL A 64 -9.82 -14.00 1.92
C VAL A 64 -10.82 -14.24 3.03
N ILE A 65 -10.51 -15.19 3.91
CA ILE A 65 -11.20 -15.39 5.19
C ILE A 65 -10.40 -14.66 6.27
N PHE A 66 -10.98 -13.59 6.81
CA PHE A 66 -10.43 -12.84 7.93
C PHE A 66 -11.05 -13.34 9.22
N ILE A 67 -10.21 -13.81 10.15
CA ILE A 67 -10.63 -14.44 11.40
C ILE A 67 -10.48 -13.45 12.54
N GLU A 68 -11.57 -13.12 13.19
CA GLU A 68 -11.60 -12.34 14.42
C GLU A 68 -11.83 -13.23 15.64
N LYS A 69 -11.32 -12.77 16.77
CA LYS A 69 -11.57 -13.44 18.05
C LYS A 69 -13.03 -13.28 18.46
N VAL A 70 -13.63 -14.36 18.93
CA VAL A 70 -14.98 -14.36 19.50
C VAL A 70 -15.09 -13.34 20.65
N GLY A 71 -16.14 -12.55 20.65
CA GLY A 71 -16.48 -11.57 21.70
C GLY A 71 -15.58 -10.31 21.76
N VAL A 72 -14.51 -10.24 20.99
CA VAL A 72 -13.57 -9.09 20.98
C VAL A 72 -13.44 -8.54 19.56
N PRO A 73 -13.96 -7.34 19.28
CA PRO A 73 -13.81 -6.74 17.96
C PRO A 73 -12.35 -6.33 17.71
N ASP A 74 -11.93 -6.40 16.44
CA ASP A 74 -10.67 -5.79 16.03
C ASP A 74 -10.69 -4.26 16.29
N VAL A 75 -9.54 -3.71 16.67
CA VAL A 75 -9.40 -2.28 17.00
C VAL A 75 -9.79 -1.39 15.81
N MET A 76 -9.62 -1.87 14.57
CA MET A 76 -9.99 -1.12 13.38
C MET A 76 -11.51 -0.95 13.23
N ARG A 77 -12.35 -1.80 13.83
CA ARG A 77 -13.80 -1.58 13.89
C ARG A 77 -14.20 -0.34 14.70
N LEU A 78 -13.31 0.13 15.56
CA LEU A 78 -13.54 1.28 16.46
C LEU A 78 -12.77 2.54 16.02
N THR A 79 -12.02 2.48 14.92
CA THR A 79 -11.13 3.56 14.50
C THR A 79 -11.74 4.41 13.40
N GLY A 80 -11.93 5.70 13.67
CA GLY A 80 -12.56 6.67 12.79
C GLY A 80 -14.06 6.85 13.07
N ALA A 81 -14.80 7.42 12.12
CA ALA A 81 -16.25 7.54 12.21
C ALA A 81 -16.90 6.14 12.16
N VAL A 82 -17.85 5.88 13.03
CA VAL A 82 -18.52 4.58 13.15
C VAL A 82 -20.00 4.72 12.80
N SER A 83 -20.51 3.78 12.00
CA SER A 83 -21.94 3.61 11.70
C SER A 83 -22.28 2.12 11.74
N GLY A 84 -23.23 1.74 12.57
CA GLY A 84 -23.49 0.32 12.88
C GLY A 84 -22.26 -0.34 13.51
N ASP A 85 -21.82 -1.44 12.96
CA ASP A 85 -20.62 -2.19 13.36
C ASP A 85 -19.39 -1.87 12.47
N GLN A 86 -19.50 -0.85 11.63
CA GLN A 86 -18.52 -0.46 10.63
C GLN A 86 -17.87 0.87 10.99
N SER A 87 -16.55 0.92 10.99
CA SER A 87 -15.78 2.16 11.06
C SER A 87 -15.25 2.57 9.68
N GLY A 88 -14.84 3.83 9.53
CA GLY A 88 -14.21 4.29 8.29
C GLY A 88 -12.93 3.52 7.93
N CYS A 89 -12.13 3.11 8.94
CA CYS A 89 -10.95 2.27 8.71
C CYS A 89 -11.35 0.85 8.29
N TRP A 90 -12.32 0.27 8.96
CA TRP A 90 -12.80 -1.09 8.68
C TRP A 90 -13.37 -1.22 7.28
N VAL A 91 -14.28 -0.32 6.90
CA VAL A 91 -14.91 -0.28 5.57
C VAL A 91 -13.86 -0.28 4.46
N HIS A 92 -12.79 0.50 4.61
CA HIS A 92 -11.77 0.56 3.58
C HIS A 92 -10.85 -0.67 3.57
N MET A 93 -10.49 -1.18 4.75
CA MET A 93 -9.47 -2.22 4.89
C MET A 93 -10.01 -3.64 4.70
N HIS A 94 -11.31 -3.90 4.92
CA HIS A 94 -11.84 -5.26 4.92
C HIS A 94 -12.83 -5.58 3.81
N ARG A 95 -13.03 -4.67 2.84
CA ARG A 95 -13.84 -4.98 1.65
C ARG A 95 -13.24 -6.17 0.88
N ASN A 96 -14.06 -6.90 0.17
CA ASN A 96 -13.74 -8.13 -0.56
C ASN A 96 -13.30 -9.31 0.32
N LYS A 97 -13.35 -9.19 1.66
CA LYS A 97 -13.06 -10.31 2.58
C LYS A 97 -14.35 -10.95 3.10
N ARG A 98 -14.24 -12.19 3.53
CA ARG A 98 -15.24 -12.87 4.35
C ARG A 98 -14.78 -12.81 5.82
N GLY A 99 -15.67 -12.41 6.72
CA GLY A 99 -15.38 -12.32 8.17
C GLY A 99 -15.89 -13.55 8.90
N MET A 100 -15.04 -14.15 9.71
CA MET A 100 -15.37 -15.29 10.57
C MET A 100 -14.95 -14.99 12.01
N ASP A 101 -15.85 -15.26 12.96
CA ASP A 101 -15.50 -15.27 14.39
C ASP A 101 -15.06 -16.68 14.79
N LEU A 102 -13.85 -16.82 15.37
CA LEU A 102 -13.30 -18.10 15.78
C LEU A 102 -12.37 -17.98 16.98
N ASP A 103 -12.59 -18.77 18.03
CA ASP A 103 -11.61 -18.90 19.12
C ASP A 103 -10.56 -19.97 18.80
N ILE A 104 -9.48 -19.57 18.15
CA ILE A 104 -8.35 -20.42 17.78
C ILE A 104 -7.55 -20.96 19.00
N ARG A 105 -7.89 -20.55 20.22
CA ARG A 105 -7.26 -21.09 21.45
C ARG A 105 -7.89 -22.39 21.91
N SER A 106 -9.16 -22.64 21.56
CA SER A 106 -9.85 -23.90 21.83
C SER A 106 -9.35 -25.01 20.90
N ASP A 107 -9.51 -26.27 21.29
CA ASP A 107 -9.14 -27.41 20.45
C ASP A 107 -10.03 -27.48 19.20
N GLU A 108 -11.34 -27.26 19.38
CA GLU A 108 -12.32 -27.21 18.30
C GLU A 108 -12.06 -26.06 17.32
N GLY A 109 -11.71 -24.87 17.82
CA GLY A 109 -11.37 -23.74 16.97
C GLY A 109 -10.11 -23.99 16.17
N ARG A 110 -9.11 -24.67 16.74
CA ARG A 110 -7.93 -25.10 15.98
C ARG A 110 -8.26 -26.17 14.94
N GLU A 111 -9.20 -27.08 15.22
CA GLU A 111 -9.68 -28.03 14.22
C GLU A 111 -10.31 -27.33 13.03
N VAL A 112 -11.17 -26.33 13.26
CA VAL A 112 -11.77 -25.50 12.21
C VAL A 112 -10.69 -24.80 11.40
N LEU A 113 -9.72 -24.14 12.07
CA LEU A 113 -8.60 -23.48 11.42
C LEU A 113 -7.75 -24.46 10.58
N THR A 114 -7.50 -25.64 11.11
CA THR A 114 -6.75 -26.70 10.41
C THR A 114 -7.45 -27.09 9.10
N ARG A 115 -8.77 -27.26 9.12
CA ARG A 115 -9.54 -27.54 7.89
C ARG A 115 -9.47 -26.41 6.86
N LEU A 116 -9.48 -25.14 7.31
CA LEU A 116 -9.26 -24.01 6.42
C LEU A 116 -7.87 -24.03 5.76
N VAL A 117 -6.84 -24.41 6.53
CA VAL A 117 -5.45 -24.43 6.06
C VAL A 117 -5.18 -25.54 5.05
N VAL A 118 -5.91 -26.66 5.08
CA VAL A 118 -5.73 -27.77 4.13
C VAL A 118 -5.75 -27.29 2.66
N ASP A 119 -6.66 -26.39 2.33
CA ASP A 119 -6.86 -25.87 0.99
C ASP A 119 -6.39 -24.41 0.81
N ALA A 120 -5.74 -23.82 1.82
CA ALA A 120 -5.28 -22.44 1.76
C ALA A 120 -4.00 -22.33 0.93
N ASP A 121 -3.92 -21.29 0.12
CA ASP A 121 -2.69 -20.90 -0.58
C ASP A 121 -1.79 -20.05 0.29
N VAL A 122 -2.39 -19.20 1.12
CA VAL A 122 -1.68 -18.23 1.95
C VAL A 122 -2.26 -18.22 3.36
N PHE A 123 -1.38 -18.19 4.36
CA PHE A 123 -1.71 -17.95 5.75
C PHE A 123 -0.99 -16.69 6.24
N ILE A 124 -1.70 -15.78 6.91
CA ILE A 124 -1.15 -14.50 7.38
C ILE A 124 -1.38 -14.36 8.88
N GLN A 125 -0.32 -14.00 9.60
CA GLN A 125 -0.41 -13.71 11.02
C GLN A 125 0.55 -12.57 11.44
N ASN A 126 0.22 -11.87 12.52
CA ASN A 126 1.09 -10.86 13.12
C ASN A 126 1.11 -10.92 14.65
N PHE A 127 1.04 -12.13 15.18
CA PHE A 127 1.16 -12.37 16.62
C PHE A 127 2.59 -12.08 17.10
N ARG A 128 2.73 -11.79 18.40
CA ARG A 128 4.04 -11.69 19.02
C ARG A 128 4.75 -13.05 19.00
N PRO A 129 6.11 -13.04 18.98
CA PRO A 129 6.88 -14.28 19.03
C PRO A 129 6.42 -15.24 20.14
N GLY A 130 6.44 -16.54 19.87
CA GLY A 130 6.02 -17.59 20.78
C GLY A 130 4.50 -17.78 20.92
N VAL A 131 3.66 -16.93 20.35
CA VAL A 131 2.19 -17.10 20.41
C VAL A 131 1.74 -18.19 19.45
N VAL A 132 2.20 -18.13 18.19
CA VAL A 132 1.79 -19.10 17.16
C VAL A 132 2.24 -20.52 17.50
N GLU A 133 3.38 -20.70 18.15
CA GLU A 133 3.90 -21.97 18.62
C GLU A 133 2.99 -22.55 19.73
N ARG A 134 2.60 -21.71 20.70
CA ARG A 134 1.66 -22.13 21.76
C ARG A 134 0.29 -22.52 21.21
N LEU A 135 -0.14 -21.85 20.14
CA LEU A 135 -1.39 -22.13 19.44
C LEU A 135 -1.26 -23.30 18.46
N ARG A 136 -0.05 -23.78 18.17
CA ARG A 136 0.25 -24.81 17.16
C ARG A 136 -0.20 -24.42 15.75
N ILE A 137 -0.09 -23.14 15.44
CA ILE A 137 -0.39 -22.56 14.14
C ILE A 137 0.86 -21.90 13.51
N ASP A 138 2.04 -22.22 14.04
CA ASP A 138 3.32 -21.87 13.47
C ASP A 138 3.54 -22.54 12.11
N TYR A 139 4.48 -22.00 11.31
CA TYR A 139 4.77 -22.55 9.99
C TYR A 139 5.10 -24.04 10.02
N SER A 140 5.93 -24.49 10.96
CA SER A 140 6.36 -25.89 11.05
C SER A 140 5.22 -26.85 11.33
N SER A 141 4.18 -26.38 12.02
CA SER A 141 2.96 -27.13 12.31
C SER A 141 2.02 -27.16 11.11
N LEU A 142 1.79 -25.99 10.47
CA LEU A 142 0.85 -25.90 9.34
C LEU A 142 1.41 -26.49 8.04
N ALA A 143 2.73 -26.40 7.81
CA ALA A 143 3.39 -26.99 6.65
C ALA A 143 3.31 -28.54 6.62
N LYS A 144 3.11 -29.21 7.77
CA LYS A 144 2.83 -30.65 7.83
C LYS A 144 1.45 -31.00 7.29
N ILE A 145 0.51 -30.06 7.40
CA ILE A 145 -0.88 -30.19 6.94
C ILE A 145 -0.97 -29.80 5.46
N ASN A 146 -0.33 -28.70 5.09
CA ASN A 146 -0.29 -28.18 3.74
C ASN A 146 1.15 -27.79 3.36
N PRO A 147 1.91 -28.67 2.70
CA PRO A 147 3.29 -28.41 2.30
C PRO A 147 3.44 -27.29 1.24
N ASP A 148 2.36 -26.94 0.56
CA ASP A 148 2.34 -25.89 -0.48
C ASP A 148 1.91 -24.53 0.09
N LEU A 149 1.73 -24.41 1.42
CA LEU A 149 1.29 -23.20 2.09
C LEU A 149 2.37 -22.09 2.02
N VAL A 150 2.01 -20.93 1.52
CA VAL A 150 2.79 -19.70 1.73
C VAL A 150 2.37 -19.10 3.05
N TYR A 151 3.27 -19.07 4.02
CA TYR A 151 3.01 -18.59 5.38
C TYR A 151 3.70 -17.24 5.58
N LEU A 152 2.95 -16.18 5.85
CA LEU A 152 3.48 -14.84 6.13
C LEU A 152 3.42 -14.52 7.62
N SER A 153 4.59 -14.22 8.20
CA SER A 153 4.71 -13.63 9.53
C SER A 153 5.04 -12.15 9.43
N VAL A 154 4.21 -11.30 10.01
CA VAL A 154 4.48 -9.87 10.14
C VAL A 154 4.81 -9.55 11.60
N SER A 155 5.97 -8.96 11.84
CA SER A 155 6.43 -8.60 13.17
C SER A 155 6.86 -7.13 13.24
N GLY A 156 7.06 -6.60 14.45
CA GLY A 156 7.60 -5.24 14.62
C GLY A 156 9.09 -5.14 14.35
N PHE A 157 9.86 -6.12 14.86
CA PHE A 157 11.32 -6.07 14.92
C PHE A 157 12.01 -7.34 14.43
N GLY A 158 11.28 -8.31 13.91
CA GLY A 158 11.76 -9.64 13.59
C GLY A 158 11.30 -10.68 14.61
N SER A 159 11.59 -11.95 14.33
CA SER A 159 11.24 -13.11 15.18
C SER A 159 12.21 -13.29 16.35
N ASP A 160 13.39 -12.67 16.30
CA ASP A 160 14.44 -12.76 17.32
C ASP A 160 15.11 -11.39 17.59
N GLY A 161 16.17 -11.38 18.40
CA GLY A 161 16.91 -10.18 18.70
C GLY A 161 16.41 -9.40 19.92
N PRO A 162 17.07 -8.27 20.26
CA PRO A 162 16.88 -7.58 21.55
C PRO A 162 15.51 -6.90 21.70
N TYR A 163 14.75 -6.74 20.60
CA TYR A 163 13.45 -6.06 20.58
C TYR A 163 12.29 -6.97 20.21
N ALA A 164 12.52 -8.25 19.93
CA ALA A 164 11.50 -9.17 19.43
C ALA A 164 10.21 -9.17 20.28
N ASP A 165 10.33 -9.14 21.61
CA ASP A 165 9.20 -9.16 22.53
C ASP A 165 8.61 -7.78 22.87
N ARG A 166 9.18 -6.70 22.34
CA ARG A 166 8.70 -5.35 22.66
C ARG A 166 7.35 -5.06 22.02
N PRO A 167 6.43 -4.42 22.76
CA PRO A 167 5.20 -3.88 22.17
C PRO A 167 5.54 -2.81 21.12
N VAL A 168 4.84 -2.84 19.99
CA VAL A 168 5.10 -1.93 18.89
C VAL A 168 3.82 -1.55 18.17
N TYR A 169 3.79 -0.29 17.74
CA TYR A 169 2.86 0.28 16.77
C TYR A 169 3.63 1.23 15.85
N ASP A 170 3.03 1.64 14.77
CA ASP A 170 3.62 2.51 13.74
C ASP A 170 4.48 3.68 14.28
N PRO A 171 4.03 4.52 15.25
CA PRO A 171 4.85 5.64 15.72
C PRO A 171 6.18 5.22 16.37
N ILE A 172 6.23 4.03 16.96
CA ILE A 172 7.46 3.51 17.56
C ILE A 172 8.48 3.16 16.45
N ILE A 173 7.99 2.60 15.37
CA ILE A 173 8.82 2.29 14.19
C ILE A 173 9.27 3.58 13.50
N GLN A 174 8.41 4.58 13.32
CA GLN A 174 8.83 5.89 12.79
C GLN A 174 9.96 6.50 13.62
N ALA A 175 9.88 6.41 14.95
CA ALA A 175 10.91 6.94 15.83
C ALA A 175 12.23 6.14 15.71
N LEU A 176 12.17 4.80 15.67
CA LEU A 176 13.36 3.95 15.65
C LEU A 176 14.04 3.86 14.28
N SER A 177 13.30 4.08 13.20
CA SER A 177 13.84 4.03 11.84
C SER A 177 14.55 5.32 11.39
N GLY A 178 14.53 6.39 12.19
CA GLY A 178 15.03 7.70 11.79
C GLY A 178 13.99 8.57 11.05
N MET A 179 12.79 8.04 10.73
CA MET A 179 11.74 8.80 10.03
C MET A 179 11.36 10.08 10.78
N THR A 180 11.21 10.00 12.11
CA THR A 180 10.83 11.16 12.94
C THR A 180 11.91 12.24 12.91
N GLU A 181 13.17 11.86 12.92
CA GLU A 181 14.29 12.80 12.79
C GLU A 181 14.29 13.45 11.41
N ALA A 182 14.18 12.67 10.34
CA ALA A 182 14.07 13.15 8.96
C ALA A 182 12.86 14.09 8.72
N GLN A 183 11.84 14.05 9.58
CA GLN A 183 10.68 14.94 9.59
C GLN A 183 10.80 16.08 10.63
N ASN A 184 12.03 16.53 10.94
CA ASN A 184 12.30 17.60 11.91
C ASN A 184 11.66 17.36 13.28
N GLY A 185 11.74 16.12 13.80
CA GLY A 185 11.20 15.72 15.08
C GLY A 185 9.69 15.51 15.12
N THR A 186 9.02 15.47 13.97
CA THR A 186 7.57 15.22 13.88
C THR A 186 7.26 13.88 13.24
N TYR A 187 6.10 13.29 13.58
CA TYR A 187 5.61 12.09 12.93
C TYR A 187 4.94 12.39 11.59
N VAL A 188 5.12 11.52 10.61
CA VAL A 188 4.19 11.44 9.48
C VAL A 188 2.83 11.04 10.04
N LYS A 189 1.81 11.90 9.85
CA LYS A 189 0.46 11.72 10.41
C LYS A 189 -0.36 10.69 9.63
N ALA A 190 0.24 9.54 9.38
CA ALA A 190 -0.34 8.36 8.76
C ALA A 190 0.40 7.12 9.28
N VAL A 191 -0.24 5.96 9.26
CA VAL A 191 0.38 4.68 9.65
C VAL A 191 1.29 4.19 8.50
N VAL A 192 2.40 4.91 8.31
CA VAL A 192 3.30 4.71 7.16
C VAL A 192 4.09 3.41 7.26
N ALA A 193 4.56 3.06 8.47
CA ALA A 193 5.31 1.83 8.70
C ALA A 193 4.44 0.58 8.47
N ASP A 194 3.21 0.57 8.99
CA ASP A 194 2.25 -0.50 8.74
C ASP A 194 1.94 -0.67 7.26
N LYS A 195 1.68 0.45 6.55
CA LYS A 195 1.30 0.41 5.13
C LYS A 195 2.44 -0.01 4.20
N THR A 196 3.64 0.49 4.43
CA THR A 196 4.82 0.08 3.65
C THR A 196 5.14 -1.38 3.88
N THR A 197 5.04 -1.86 5.12
CA THR A 197 5.21 -3.28 5.46
C THR A 197 4.14 -4.14 4.80
N ALA A 198 2.89 -3.69 4.79
CA ALA A 198 1.83 -4.44 4.13
C ALA A 198 2.02 -4.52 2.61
N MET A 199 2.46 -3.44 1.97
CA MET A 199 2.77 -3.45 0.53
C MET A 199 3.95 -4.38 0.22
N ALA A 200 5.02 -4.33 1.02
CA ALA A 200 6.17 -5.23 0.89
C ALA A 200 5.77 -6.69 1.16
N GLY A 201 4.94 -6.93 2.19
CA GLY A 201 4.39 -8.25 2.51
C GLY A 201 3.52 -8.83 1.40
N ALA A 202 2.64 -8.03 0.80
CA ALA A 202 1.84 -8.45 -0.36
C ALA A 202 2.74 -8.81 -1.56
N ASN A 203 3.76 -7.99 -1.84
CA ASN A 203 4.74 -8.29 -2.88
C ASN A 203 5.51 -9.59 -2.59
N ALA A 204 5.94 -9.81 -1.34
CA ALA A 204 6.64 -11.03 -0.95
C ALA A 204 5.74 -12.28 -1.06
N VAL A 205 4.47 -12.19 -0.70
CA VAL A 205 3.48 -13.26 -0.90
C VAL A 205 3.30 -13.58 -2.38
N LEU A 206 3.16 -12.55 -3.24
CA LEU A 206 3.05 -12.76 -4.69
C LEU A 206 4.30 -13.43 -5.27
N ALA A 207 5.50 -13.03 -4.82
CA ALA A 207 6.75 -13.66 -5.22
C ALA A 207 6.82 -15.13 -4.75
N ALA A 208 6.37 -15.42 -3.53
CA ALA A 208 6.31 -16.79 -3.01
C ALA A 208 5.31 -17.67 -3.78
N LEU A 209 4.12 -17.13 -4.10
CA LEU A 209 3.13 -17.83 -4.94
C LEU A 209 3.67 -18.10 -6.36
N LEU A 210 4.40 -17.16 -6.95
CA LEU A 210 5.06 -17.35 -8.23
C LEU A 210 6.16 -18.42 -8.15
N ALA A 211 6.98 -18.39 -7.10
CA ALA A 211 8.01 -19.41 -6.87
C ALA A 211 7.38 -20.81 -6.71
N ARG A 212 6.26 -20.90 -5.96
CA ARG A 212 5.48 -22.14 -5.83
C ARG A 212 4.96 -22.64 -7.19
N ALA A 213 4.40 -21.74 -7.99
CA ALA A 213 3.93 -22.09 -9.36
C ALA A 213 5.07 -22.59 -10.25
N ASN A 214 6.31 -22.20 -9.97
CA ASN A 214 7.52 -22.68 -10.63
C ASN A 214 8.15 -23.93 -9.95
N GLY A 215 7.46 -24.56 -9.00
CA GLY A 215 7.85 -25.82 -8.37
C GLY A 215 8.67 -25.72 -7.09
N ALA A 216 8.77 -24.54 -6.47
CA ALA A 216 9.52 -24.39 -5.19
C ALA A 216 8.76 -24.93 -3.97
N GLY A 217 7.45 -25.25 -4.09
CA GLY A 217 6.59 -25.59 -2.95
C GLY A 217 6.22 -24.38 -2.10
N GLY A 218 5.55 -24.66 -0.95
CA GLY A 218 5.23 -23.63 0.06
C GLY A 218 6.47 -23.13 0.80
N GLN A 219 6.37 -21.97 1.46
CA GLN A 219 7.48 -21.39 2.21
C GLN A 219 7.03 -20.45 3.30
N HIS A 220 7.90 -20.25 4.28
CA HIS A 220 7.76 -19.21 5.30
C HIS A 220 8.37 -17.90 4.80
N VAL A 221 7.57 -16.85 4.87
CA VAL A 221 7.98 -15.47 4.59
C VAL A 221 7.89 -14.67 5.88
N GLU A 222 8.97 -14.06 6.30
CA GLU A 222 9.02 -13.18 7.46
C GLU A 222 9.28 -11.75 7.04
N ILE A 223 8.56 -10.80 7.62
CA ILE A 223 8.75 -9.38 7.38
C ILE A 223 8.62 -8.60 8.68
N ALA A 224 9.52 -7.63 8.89
CA ALA A 224 9.49 -6.75 10.04
C ALA A 224 9.23 -5.30 9.65
N LEU A 225 8.46 -4.58 10.48
CA LEU A 225 8.15 -3.17 10.25
C LEU A 225 9.41 -2.31 10.22
N LEU A 226 10.35 -2.55 11.16
CA LEU A 226 11.58 -1.78 11.25
C LEU A 226 12.46 -1.96 10.01
N ASP A 227 12.67 -3.20 9.58
CA ASP A 227 13.49 -3.53 8.42
C ASP A 227 12.88 -2.95 7.13
N THR A 228 11.56 -3.05 7.02
CA THR A 228 10.83 -2.48 5.88
C THR A 228 10.97 -0.97 5.83
N MET A 229 10.86 -0.28 6.97
CA MET A 229 11.02 1.18 7.01
C MET A 229 12.44 1.59 6.67
N LEU A 230 13.46 0.92 7.18
CA LEU A 230 14.86 1.19 6.81
C LEU A 230 15.09 0.98 5.30
N HIS A 231 14.59 -0.14 4.76
CA HIS A 231 14.68 -0.42 3.32
C HIS A 231 13.96 0.65 2.48
N TRP A 232 12.75 1.08 2.91
CA TRP A 232 11.95 2.07 2.20
C TRP A 232 12.58 3.46 2.21
N MET A 233 13.22 3.86 3.32
CA MET A 233 13.84 5.17 3.49
C MET A 233 15.27 5.25 2.97
N TRP A 234 15.91 4.11 2.65
CA TRP A 234 17.34 4.07 2.35
C TRP A 234 17.75 4.94 1.18
N LEU A 235 16.88 5.08 0.19
CA LEU A 235 17.16 5.83 -1.03
C LEU A 235 17.35 7.32 -0.79
N GLU A 236 16.56 7.93 0.09
CA GLU A 236 16.53 9.39 0.23
C GLU A 236 17.05 9.90 1.59
N VAL A 237 16.89 9.13 2.65
CA VAL A 237 17.33 9.54 4.00
C VAL A 237 18.73 9.05 4.32
N PHE A 238 19.11 7.86 3.82
CA PHE A 238 20.39 7.19 4.13
C PHE A 238 21.33 7.07 2.93
N TRP A 239 21.20 7.91 1.91
CA TRP A 239 22.03 7.80 0.71
C TRP A 239 23.53 8.08 0.98
N ASN A 240 23.85 8.92 1.97
CA ASN A 240 25.25 9.18 2.36
C ASN A 240 25.91 7.93 2.97
N GLU A 241 25.14 7.12 3.69
CA GLU A 241 25.59 5.88 4.31
C GLU A 241 25.85 4.78 3.27
N SER A 242 25.30 4.93 2.06
CA SER A 242 25.59 4.01 0.95
C SER A 242 27.01 4.17 0.40
N VAL A 243 27.62 5.32 0.61
CA VAL A 243 29.00 5.64 0.17
C VAL A 243 29.73 6.37 1.30
N PRO A 244 30.05 5.67 2.42
CA PRO A 244 30.46 6.29 3.68
C PRO A 244 31.78 7.08 3.60
N ASP A 245 32.62 6.82 2.60
CA ASP A 245 33.90 7.51 2.39
C ASP A 245 33.77 8.76 1.48
N ALA A 246 32.56 9.04 0.95
CA ALA A 246 32.31 10.22 0.14
C ALA A 246 31.95 11.43 0.99
N GLU A 247 32.17 12.64 0.46
CA GLU A 247 31.67 13.88 1.09
C GLU A 247 30.14 13.83 1.14
N PRO A 248 29.51 14.01 2.31
CA PRO A 248 28.06 13.95 2.44
C PRO A 248 27.37 15.09 1.69
N THR A 249 26.18 14.81 1.19
CA THR A 249 25.32 15.81 0.55
C THR A 249 24.01 15.95 1.32
N PRO A 250 23.34 17.12 1.29
CA PRO A 250 22.02 17.28 1.91
C PRO A 250 21.02 16.27 1.38
N THR A 251 20.21 15.70 2.26
CA THR A 251 19.17 14.70 1.95
C THR A 251 17.86 15.37 1.52
N TYR A 252 16.92 14.61 0.96
CA TYR A 252 15.61 15.16 0.57
C TYR A 252 14.80 15.68 1.75
N SER A 253 15.00 15.16 2.95
CA SER A 253 14.35 15.66 4.16
C SER A 253 14.61 17.16 4.42
N GLU A 254 15.73 17.67 3.93
CA GLU A 254 16.11 19.08 4.08
C GLU A 254 15.42 20.02 3.07
N TRP A 255 14.75 19.47 2.02
CA TRP A 255 14.21 20.29 0.92
C TRP A 255 12.73 20.09 0.67
N TYR A 256 12.14 19.01 1.13
CA TYR A 256 10.74 18.69 0.88
C TYR A 256 9.80 19.52 1.77
N GLU A 257 9.78 20.82 1.47
CA GLU A 257 8.83 21.75 2.07
C GLU A 257 8.03 22.49 1.02
N PRO A 258 6.73 22.74 1.25
CA PRO A 258 5.93 23.57 0.36
C PRO A 258 6.43 25.03 0.36
N TRP A 259 6.03 25.78 -0.65
CA TRP A 259 6.29 27.21 -0.79
C TRP A 259 5.04 28.00 -0.42
N ASP A 260 5.18 28.99 0.45
CA ASP A 260 4.09 29.91 0.75
C ASP A 260 3.84 30.86 -0.40
N THR A 261 2.58 31.15 -0.68
CA THR A 261 2.08 32.15 -1.61
C THR A 261 1.17 33.13 -0.85
N ALA A 262 0.65 34.15 -1.52
CA ALA A 262 -0.22 35.15 -0.91
C ALA A 262 -1.55 34.57 -0.38
N ASP A 263 -2.03 33.49 -0.97
CA ASP A 263 -3.35 32.90 -0.71
C ASP A 263 -3.33 31.38 -0.44
N GLY A 264 -2.14 30.79 -0.22
CA GLY A 264 -2.03 29.37 0.05
C GLY A 264 -0.60 28.85 -0.03
N GLN A 265 -0.45 27.63 -0.50
CA GLN A 265 0.85 26.96 -0.68
C GLN A 265 0.91 26.20 -1.99
N ILE A 266 2.11 26.11 -2.56
CA ILE A 266 2.42 25.25 -3.72
C ILE A 266 3.55 24.26 -3.38
N ALA A 267 3.52 23.10 -4.00
CA ALA A 267 4.68 22.24 -4.19
C ALA A 267 5.30 22.61 -5.54
N ALA A 268 6.59 22.88 -5.58
CA ALA A 268 7.34 23.08 -6.81
C ALA A 268 8.76 22.56 -6.62
N ASN A 269 9.28 21.86 -7.62
CA ASN A 269 10.59 21.27 -7.56
C ASN A 269 11.30 21.36 -8.92
N TRP A 270 12.61 21.59 -8.91
CA TRP A 270 13.47 21.65 -10.08
C TRP A 270 14.68 20.74 -9.90
N VAL A 271 14.56 19.52 -10.39
CA VAL A 271 15.58 18.48 -10.21
C VAL A 271 16.79 18.70 -11.12
N ASN A 272 16.58 19.21 -12.32
CA ASN A 272 17.64 19.46 -13.30
C ASN A 272 17.87 20.95 -13.55
N PHE A 273 18.99 21.28 -14.20
CA PHE A 273 19.35 22.68 -14.47
C PHE A 273 18.38 23.39 -15.44
N GLY A 274 17.78 22.65 -16.38
CA GLY A 274 16.78 23.22 -17.29
C GLY A 274 15.55 23.72 -16.54
N GLN A 275 15.02 22.90 -15.64
CA GLN A 275 13.89 23.26 -14.76
C GLN A 275 14.25 24.40 -13.82
N TYR A 276 15.44 24.38 -13.23
CA TYR A 276 15.92 25.48 -12.38
C TYR A 276 15.98 26.81 -13.15
N LYS A 277 16.58 26.81 -14.35
CA LYS A 277 16.65 27.99 -15.22
C LYS A 277 15.25 28.44 -15.65
N GLY A 278 14.37 27.49 -15.98
CA GLY A 278 12.96 27.76 -16.29
C GLY A 278 12.24 28.46 -15.14
N ALA A 279 12.40 27.95 -13.90
CA ALA A 279 11.85 28.56 -12.70
C ALA A 279 12.38 29.99 -12.48
N CYS A 280 13.69 30.21 -12.61
CA CYS A 280 14.29 31.55 -12.49
C CYS A 280 13.69 32.51 -13.51
N GLN A 281 13.53 32.10 -14.76
CA GLN A 281 12.96 32.93 -15.84
C GLN A 281 11.47 33.23 -15.61
N ALA A 282 10.70 32.19 -15.31
CA ALA A 282 9.24 32.28 -15.07
C ALA A 282 8.91 33.18 -13.88
N LEU A 283 9.73 33.15 -12.85
CA LEU A 283 9.56 33.96 -11.65
C LEU A 283 10.28 35.31 -11.68
N GLY A 284 10.77 35.75 -12.86
CA GLY A 284 11.33 37.09 -13.07
C GLY A 284 12.71 37.31 -12.47
N ARG A 285 13.46 36.24 -12.15
CA ARG A 285 14.81 36.28 -11.59
C ARG A 285 15.80 35.45 -12.42
N PRO A 286 15.97 35.77 -13.75
CA PRO A 286 16.93 35.07 -14.60
C PRO A 286 18.38 35.17 -14.10
N ASP A 287 18.70 36.22 -13.33
CA ASP A 287 19.99 36.44 -12.66
C ASP A 287 20.38 35.30 -11.74
N LEU A 288 19.42 34.63 -11.08
CA LEU A 288 19.69 33.49 -10.18
C LEU A 288 20.23 32.27 -10.95
N ALA A 289 19.91 32.12 -12.23
CA ALA A 289 20.46 31.04 -13.04
C ALA A 289 21.93 31.21 -13.38
N GLU A 290 22.43 32.44 -13.33
CA GLU A 290 23.83 32.82 -13.60
C GLU A 290 24.62 33.06 -12.29
N ASP A 291 23.96 33.06 -11.12
CA ASP A 291 24.60 33.26 -9.84
C ASP A 291 25.54 32.07 -9.52
N PRO A 292 26.83 32.35 -9.21
CA PRO A 292 27.79 31.28 -8.89
C PRO A 292 27.35 30.37 -7.73
N ARG A 293 26.55 30.87 -6.80
CA ARG A 293 25.99 30.08 -5.69
C ARG A 293 25.07 28.95 -6.19
N PHE A 294 24.49 29.09 -7.39
CA PHE A 294 23.44 28.20 -7.92
C PHE A 294 23.75 27.64 -9.31
N ALA A 295 24.89 27.99 -9.90
CA ALA A 295 25.26 27.66 -11.27
C ALA A 295 25.42 26.16 -11.56
N THR A 296 25.78 25.37 -10.56
CA THR A 296 25.91 23.90 -10.67
C THR A 296 24.97 23.20 -9.68
N ARG A 297 24.71 21.90 -9.92
CA ARG A 297 23.92 21.10 -8.99
C ARG A 297 24.53 21.13 -7.59
N ASP A 298 25.81 20.87 -7.47
CA ASP A 298 26.50 20.82 -6.18
C ASP A 298 26.53 22.20 -5.48
N ALA A 299 26.64 23.29 -6.26
CA ALA A 299 26.56 24.64 -5.69
C ALA A 299 25.14 24.91 -5.14
N ARG A 300 24.08 24.50 -5.85
CA ARG A 300 22.70 24.60 -5.36
C ARG A 300 22.48 23.79 -4.09
N LEU A 301 23.00 22.56 -4.03
CA LEU A 301 22.93 21.73 -2.85
C LEU A 301 23.59 22.39 -1.63
N ARG A 302 24.82 22.87 -1.79
CA ARG A 302 25.54 23.56 -0.70
C ARG A 302 24.90 24.89 -0.28
N ASN A 303 24.13 25.52 -1.13
CA ASN A 303 23.47 26.80 -0.88
C ASN A 303 21.93 26.66 -0.88
N ALA A 304 21.40 25.52 -0.45
CA ALA A 304 19.96 25.22 -0.49
C ALA A 304 19.14 26.26 0.28
N ASP A 305 19.57 26.65 1.47
CA ASP A 305 18.91 27.67 2.30
C ASP A 305 18.88 29.05 1.64
N ALA A 306 20.00 29.45 1.01
CA ALA A 306 20.06 30.71 0.28
C ALA A 306 19.13 30.67 -0.94
N GLN A 307 19.10 29.56 -1.68
CA GLN A 307 18.21 29.35 -2.79
C GLN A 307 16.74 29.43 -2.32
N ARG A 308 16.40 28.72 -1.22
CA ARG A 308 15.07 28.74 -0.65
C ARG A 308 14.65 30.16 -0.25
N THR A 309 15.54 30.93 0.36
CA THR A 309 15.29 32.33 0.74
C THR A 309 14.94 33.19 -0.49
N GLU A 310 15.72 33.09 -1.56
CA GLU A 310 15.48 33.85 -2.81
C GLU A 310 14.11 33.51 -3.41
N PHE A 311 13.80 32.22 -3.58
CA PHE A 311 12.53 31.78 -4.17
C PHE A 311 11.33 32.06 -3.27
N ALA A 312 11.44 31.91 -1.96
CA ALA A 312 10.38 32.25 -1.01
C ALA A 312 10.01 33.73 -1.07
N ALA A 313 11.00 34.63 -1.22
CA ALA A 313 10.76 36.05 -1.34
C ALA A 313 9.97 36.42 -2.62
N ILE A 314 10.15 35.64 -3.70
CA ILE A 314 9.44 35.83 -4.96
C ILE A 314 8.02 35.26 -4.90
N LEU A 315 7.89 34.03 -4.38
CA LEU A 315 6.62 33.30 -4.37
C LEU A 315 5.62 33.84 -3.38
N LYS A 316 6.09 34.31 -2.22
CA LYS A 316 5.22 34.78 -1.12
C LYS A 316 4.23 35.89 -1.50
N PRO A 317 4.57 36.91 -2.35
CA PRO A 317 3.61 37.92 -2.78
C PRO A 317 2.75 37.49 -3.98
N MET A 318 3.05 36.36 -4.66
CA MET A 318 2.28 35.87 -5.80
C MET A 318 1.04 35.12 -5.32
N THR A 319 -0.05 35.16 -6.11
CA THR A 319 -1.16 34.22 -5.89
C THR A 319 -0.75 32.80 -6.28
N THR A 320 -1.37 31.80 -5.67
CA THR A 320 -1.15 30.38 -6.02
C THR A 320 -1.35 30.12 -7.51
N VAL A 321 -2.37 30.74 -8.11
CA VAL A 321 -2.70 30.59 -9.54
C VAL A 321 -1.62 31.19 -10.42
N ASP A 322 -1.16 32.40 -10.12
CA ASP A 322 -0.11 33.06 -10.92
C ASP A 322 1.22 32.32 -10.84
N ALA A 323 1.60 31.85 -9.63
CA ALA A 323 2.82 31.07 -9.42
C ALA A 323 2.81 29.75 -10.22
N ILE A 324 1.72 28.99 -10.14
CA ILE A 324 1.56 27.73 -10.90
C ILE A 324 1.57 28.00 -12.40
N SER A 325 0.79 28.97 -12.87
CA SER A 325 0.72 29.30 -14.30
C SER A 325 2.09 29.67 -14.87
N ALA A 326 2.88 30.46 -14.14
CA ALA A 326 4.22 30.83 -14.55
C ALA A 326 5.17 29.63 -14.62
N LEU A 327 5.15 28.76 -13.60
CA LEU A 327 6.02 27.58 -13.51
C LEU A 327 5.65 26.51 -14.55
N GLU A 328 4.36 26.24 -14.77
CA GLU A 328 3.87 25.31 -15.80
C GLU A 328 4.26 25.77 -17.20
N ALA A 329 4.15 27.07 -17.49
CA ALA A 329 4.55 27.63 -18.78
C ALA A 329 6.06 27.44 -19.07
N ALA A 330 6.87 27.24 -18.03
CA ALA A 330 8.31 26.98 -18.11
C ALA A 330 8.67 25.49 -17.96
N ASP A 331 7.69 24.58 -18.03
CA ASP A 331 7.87 23.13 -17.87
C ASP A 331 8.51 22.76 -16.51
N VAL A 332 8.16 23.49 -15.46
CA VAL A 332 8.60 23.23 -14.09
C VAL A 332 7.51 22.46 -13.35
N PRO A 333 7.81 21.27 -12.78
CA PRO A 333 6.83 20.51 -12.00
C PRO A 333 6.35 21.31 -10.80
N CYS A 334 5.04 21.55 -10.74
CA CYS A 334 4.41 22.25 -9.63
C CYS A 334 2.96 21.83 -9.47
N ALA A 335 2.43 22.03 -8.26
CA ALA A 335 1.03 21.81 -7.94
C ALA A 335 0.61 22.65 -6.74
N ARG A 336 -0.67 22.93 -6.64
CA ARG A 336 -1.28 23.52 -5.44
C ARG A 336 -1.27 22.48 -4.30
N VAL A 337 -0.98 22.91 -3.07
CA VAL A 337 -1.20 22.10 -1.88
C VAL A 337 -2.69 22.13 -1.56
N LEU A 338 -3.37 21.00 -1.75
CA LEU A 338 -4.81 20.87 -1.52
C LEU A 338 -5.11 20.52 -0.06
N SER A 339 -6.19 21.09 0.47
CA SER A 339 -6.82 20.57 1.69
C SER A 339 -7.47 19.21 1.42
N ARG A 340 -7.76 18.46 2.51
CA ARG A 340 -8.45 17.15 2.37
C ARG A 340 -9.83 17.26 1.70
N GLU A 341 -10.51 18.39 1.87
CA GLU A 341 -11.81 18.64 1.23
C GLU A 341 -11.66 18.95 -0.26
N GLU A 342 -10.65 19.74 -0.65
CA GLU A 342 -10.39 20.08 -2.04
C GLU A 342 -10.00 18.86 -2.89
N VAL A 343 -9.36 17.83 -2.31
CA VAL A 343 -9.05 16.57 -3.02
C VAL A 343 -10.30 15.94 -3.64
N PHE A 344 -11.46 16.05 -3.01
CA PHE A 344 -12.70 15.46 -3.53
C PHE A 344 -13.27 16.20 -4.76
N THR A 345 -12.80 17.41 -5.02
CA THR A 345 -13.24 18.24 -6.16
C THR A 345 -12.13 18.47 -7.17
N ASP A 346 -10.94 17.95 -6.94
CA ASP A 346 -9.81 18.07 -7.87
C ASP A 346 -10.14 17.42 -9.22
N PRO A 347 -9.93 18.12 -10.37
CA PRO A 347 -10.29 17.63 -11.69
C PRO A 347 -9.63 16.29 -12.05
N GLN A 348 -8.36 16.08 -11.67
CA GLN A 348 -7.65 14.84 -11.97
C GLN A 348 -8.13 13.68 -11.11
N VAL A 349 -8.42 13.92 -9.83
CA VAL A 349 -9.01 12.93 -8.92
C VAL A 349 -10.39 12.49 -9.43
N LEU A 350 -11.22 13.45 -9.84
CA LEU A 350 -12.54 13.18 -10.43
C LEU A 350 -12.42 12.42 -11.76
N HIS A 351 -11.51 12.83 -12.64
CA HIS A 351 -11.26 12.14 -13.90
C HIS A 351 -10.82 10.69 -13.70
N ASN A 352 -9.95 10.43 -12.74
CA ASN A 352 -9.47 9.09 -12.42
C ASN A 352 -10.56 8.18 -11.86
N ARG A 353 -11.65 8.74 -11.34
CA ARG A 353 -12.77 8.01 -10.73
C ARG A 353 -12.28 7.03 -9.65
N ILE A 354 -11.25 7.45 -8.91
CA ILE A 354 -10.62 6.62 -7.88
C ILE A 354 -11.50 6.54 -6.62
N ILE A 355 -12.24 7.61 -6.31
CA ILE A 355 -13.14 7.68 -5.16
C ILE A 355 -14.49 7.09 -5.58
N VAL A 356 -15.07 6.24 -4.73
CA VAL A 356 -16.36 5.61 -4.93
C VAL A 356 -17.25 5.76 -3.71
N ASP A 357 -18.52 6.11 -3.97
CA ASP A 357 -19.59 6.08 -2.98
C ASP A 357 -20.40 4.78 -3.18
N GLU A 358 -20.73 4.12 -2.09
CA GLU A 358 -21.45 2.84 -2.07
C GLU A 358 -22.46 2.82 -0.94
N THR A 359 -23.38 1.87 -0.98
CA THR A 359 -24.33 1.63 0.11
C THR A 359 -23.94 0.32 0.80
N HIS A 360 -23.47 0.44 2.02
CA HIS A 360 -23.17 -0.70 2.89
C HIS A 360 -24.44 -1.16 3.61
N PRO A 361 -24.71 -2.47 3.77
CA PRO A 361 -25.96 -2.96 4.37
C PRO A 361 -26.23 -2.43 5.78
N THR A 362 -25.20 -2.31 6.63
CA THR A 362 -25.33 -1.87 8.02
C THR A 362 -24.85 -0.45 8.27
N ALA A 363 -23.84 0.04 7.54
CA ALA A 363 -23.30 1.38 7.70
C ALA A 363 -24.03 2.47 6.91
N GLY A 364 -24.88 2.09 5.94
CA GLY A 364 -25.48 3.05 5.01
C GLY A 364 -24.51 3.55 3.96
N ARG A 365 -24.49 4.85 3.67
CA ARG A 365 -23.58 5.41 2.66
C ARG A 365 -22.12 5.37 3.16
N THR A 366 -21.26 4.73 2.37
CA THR A 366 -19.83 4.65 2.59
C THR A 366 -19.08 5.25 1.41
N ARG A 367 -17.88 5.77 1.66
CA ARG A 367 -16.98 6.29 0.65
C ARG A 367 -15.60 5.66 0.79
N THR A 368 -15.10 5.09 -0.29
CA THR A 368 -13.80 4.41 -0.33
C THR A 368 -13.01 4.81 -1.58
N VAL A 369 -11.84 4.23 -1.76
CA VAL A 369 -11.06 4.39 -3.00
C VAL A 369 -10.87 3.04 -3.67
N LYS A 370 -10.82 3.03 -5.00
CA LYS A 370 -10.55 1.80 -5.78
C LYS A 370 -9.09 1.36 -5.60
N PRO A 371 -8.77 0.08 -5.87
CA PRO A 371 -7.40 -0.34 -6.07
C PRO A 371 -6.71 0.52 -7.12
N PRO A 372 -5.45 0.96 -6.91
CA PRO A 372 -4.79 1.87 -7.84
C PRO A 372 -4.38 1.20 -9.15
N ALA A 373 -4.15 -0.11 -9.15
CA ALA A 373 -3.77 -0.86 -10.34
C ALA A 373 -5.00 -1.19 -11.21
N ARG A 374 -4.83 -1.03 -12.54
CA ARG A 374 -5.83 -1.39 -13.54
C ARG A 374 -5.30 -2.52 -14.40
N PHE A 375 -5.96 -3.67 -14.37
CA PHE A 375 -5.60 -4.85 -15.17
C PHE A 375 -6.49 -4.93 -16.40
N SER A 376 -5.90 -4.97 -17.58
CA SER A 376 -6.65 -4.98 -18.86
C SER A 376 -7.40 -6.28 -19.11
N SER A 377 -6.84 -7.42 -18.66
CA SER A 377 -7.39 -8.75 -18.92
C SER A 377 -8.08 -9.39 -17.71
N THR A 378 -7.70 -8.97 -16.50
CA THR A 378 -8.24 -9.48 -15.23
C THR A 378 -8.63 -8.30 -14.33
N PRO A 379 -9.64 -7.49 -14.72
CA PRO A 379 -9.99 -6.28 -13.99
C PRO A 379 -10.41 -6.59 -12.55
N THR A 380 -9.94 -5.76 -11.64
CA THR A 380 -10.34 -5.79 -10.22
C THR A 380 -11.72 -5.16 -10.03
N ALA A 381 -12.49 -5.66 -9.09
CA ALA A 381 -13.80 -5.12 -8.74
C ALA A 381 -14.03 -5.16 -7.23
N LEU A 382 -14.88 -4.26 -6.74
CA LEU A 382 -15.50 -4.45 -5.44
C LEU A 382 -16.58 -5.53 -5.58
N ARG A 383 -16.31 -6.68 -4.99
CA ARG A 383 -17.18 -7.87 -5.06
C ARG A 383 -18.03 -8.05 -3.81
N ARG A 384 -17.50 -7.61 -2.67
CA ARG A 384 -18.14 -7.68 -1.35
C ARG A 384 -17.84 -6.40 -0.57
N HIS A 385 -18.79 -5.92 0.19
CA HIS A 385 -18.57 -4.91 1.22
C HIS A 385 -17.67 -5.47 2.35
N SER A 386 -17.23 -4.60 3.26
CA SER A 386 -16.53 -5.05 4.46
C SER A 386 -17.47 -5.88 5.34
N PRO A 387 -17.05 -7.02 5.88
CA PRO A 387 -17.95 -7.89 6.62
C PRO A 387 -18.34 -7.31 7.98
N GLY A 388 -19.57 -7.56 8.40
CA GLY A 388 -19.97 -7.52 9.79
C GLY A 388 -19.18 -8.54 10.61
N LYS A 389 -19.18 -8.40 11.95
CA LYS A 389 -18.50 -9.34 12.82
C LYS A 389 -19.12 -10.72 12.70
N GLY A 390 -18.32 -11.73 12.33
CA GLY A 390 -18.78 -13.11 12.13
C GLY A 390 -19.77 -13.30 10.97
N GLU A 391 -19.96 -12.32 10.08
CA GLU A 391 -21.01 -12.34 9.04
C GLU A 391 -21.01 -13.62 8.21
N HIS A 392 -19.83 -14.19 7.95
CA HIS A 392 -19.72 -15.37 7.08
C HIS A 392 -19.38 -16.67 7.84
N THR A 393 -19.45 -16.66 9.20
CA THR A 393 -19.07 -17.81 10.02
C THR A 393 -19.82 -19.09 9.60
N ASP A 394 -21.14 -19.03 9.48
CA ASP A 394 -21.96 -20.21 9.11
C ASP A 394 -21.71 -20.66 7.68
N GLU A 395 -21.55 -19.73 6.73
CA GLU A 395 -21.22 -20.01 5.34
C GLU A 395 -19.92 -20.83 5.28
N ILE A 396 -18.87 -20.31 5.93
CA ILE A 396 -17.54 -20.92 5.95
C ILE A 396 -17.57 -22.31 6.63
N LEU A 397 -18.25 -22.45 7.75
CA LEU A 397 -18.37 -23.74 8.43
C LEU A 397 -19.09 -24.80 7.58
N ARG A 398 -20.15 -24.42 6.85
CA ARG A 398 -20.83 -25.32 5.91
C ARG A 398 -19.94 -25.73 4.74
N GLU A 399 -19.14 -24.80 4.20
CA GLU A 399 -18.13 -25.11 3.16
C GLU A 399 -17.10 -26.13 3.67
N LEU A 400 -16.75 -26.09 4.96
CA LEU A 400 -15.86 -27.04 5.62
C LEU A 400 -16.53 -28.38 6.00
N GLY A 401 -17.83 -28.54 5.68
CA GLY A 401 -18.58 -29.78 5.90
C GLY A 401 -19.18 -29.93 7.31
N PHE A 402 -19.25 -28.84 8.09
CA PHE A 402 -19.99 -28.88 9.38
C PHE A 402 -21.48 -28.82 9.14
N GLY A 403 -22.21 -29.72 9.80
CA GLY A 403 -23.67 -29.70 9.80
C GLY A 403 -24.25 -28.64 10.75
N ASP A 404 -25.53 -28.29 10.58
CA ASP A 404 -26.18 -27.28 11.43
C ASP A 404 -26.12 -27.62 12.93
N HIS A 405 -26.18 -28.89 13.27
CA HIS A 405 -26.04 -29.34 14.67
C HIS A 405 -24.64 -29.04 15.24
N ASP A 406 -23.58 -29.27 14.45
CA ASP A 406 -22.22 -28.99 14.87
C ASP A 406 -21.97 -27.48 14.98
N ILE A 407 -22.52 -26.70 14.04
CA ILE A 407 -22.44 -25.23 14.09
C ILE A 407 -23.09 -24.69 15.35
N GLN A 408 -24.27 -25.21 15.72
CA GLN A 408 -24.95 -24.82 16.96
C GLN A 408 -24.15 -25.18 18.19
N ARG A 409 -23.53 -26.37 18.23
CA ARG A 409 -22.65 -26.79 19.33
C ARG A 409 -21.47 -25.84 19.45
N LEU A 410 -20.77 -25.51 18.35
CA LEU A 410 -19.65 -24.57 18.35
C LEU A 410 -20.04 -23.17 18.87
N ARG A 411 -21.29 -22.73 18.61
CA ARG A 411 -21.80 -21.46 19.17
C ARG A 411 -22.07 -21.53 20.66
N VAL A 412 -22.68 -22.65 21.14
CA VAL A 412 -22.95 -22.87 22.59
C VAL A 412 -21.66 -22.93 23.40
N ASP A 413 -20.60 -23.48 22.80
CA ASP A 413 -19.28 -23.61 23.40
C ASP A 413 -18.39 -22.36 23.23
N ASP A 414 -18.94 -21.22 22.71
CA ASP A 414 -18.26 -19.97 22.43
C ASP A 414 -17.01 -20.13 21.52
N VAL A 415 -16.98 -21.18 20.69
CA VAL A 415 -15.90 -21.41 19.72
C VAL A 415 -16.08 -20.49 18.49
N VAL A 416 -17.33 -20.24 18.12
CA VAL A 416 -17.74 -19.30 17.05
C VAL A 416 -18.89 -18.40 17.53
N ALA A 417 -19.11 -17.27 16.86
CA ALA A 417 -20.22 -16.37 17.17
C ALA A 417 -21.07 -16.06 15.93
#